data_0a4ccc427ebd7d1b16e222b9052a8625
#
_entry.id   0a4ccc427ebd7d1b16e222b9052a8625
#
_cell.length_a   1.000
_cell.length_b   1.000
_cell.length_c   1.000
_cell.angle_alpha   90.00
_cell.angle_beta   90.00
_cell.angle_gamma   90.00
#
_symmetry.space_group_name_H-M   'P 1'
#
loop_
_entity.id
_entity.type
_entity.pdbx_description
1 polymer ?
#
loop_
_entity_poly.entity_id
_entity_poly.type
_entity_poly.pdbx_seq_one_letter_code
_entity_poly.pdbx_strand_id
1 'polypeptide(L)'
;QYDYLIVSPTSLKQKILYLMDEEIKKGSNGRIIMKMNSVTDVDFIQKVSEASRSGVKVDLIVRGICCILPGVTGYTDNVRVMSVVGRYLEHPRIFSFGSGNDQKIYIGSADMMTRNTEKRVEVAAPILDQDIRRQINHYLKVMLSDNVKARVLGSDGKYRRKEQKEPYIDSQNVFMQEALQAKPPQEVPKKIGLLKRIG
;
A
#
# COMPACT_ATOMS: atom_id res chain seq x y z
N GLN A 1 -0.15 21.44 -13.48
CA GLN A 1 -0.11 20.01 -13.73
C GLN A 1 1.27 19.50 -13.33
N TYR A 2 1.34 18.38 -12.63
CA TYR A 2 2.62 17.74 -12.26
C TYR A 2 2.83 16.53 -13.16
N ASP A 3 4.04 16.36 -13.69
CA ASP A 3 4.32 15.29 -14.64
C ASP A 3 4.35 13.89 -14.00
N TYR A 4 4.82 13.80 -12.76
CA TYR A 4 5.00 12.54 -12.06
C TYR A 4 4.14 12.40 -10.79
N LEU A 5 3.91 13.51 -10.09
CA LEU A 5 3.17 13.49 -8.83
C LEU A 5 1.66 13.43 -9.09
N ILE A 6 0.97 12.63 -8.29
CA ILE A 6 -0.48 12.64 -8.22
C ILE A 6 -0.91 13.32 -6.92
N VAL A 7 -1.81 14.28 -7.05
CA VAL A 7 -2.15 15.23 -5.98
C VAL A 7 -3.65 15.24 -5.73
N SER A 8 -4.06 15.19 -4.48
CA SER A 8 -5.44 15.45 -4.05
C SER A 8 -5.65 16.97 -3.87
N PRO A 9 -6.84 17.50 -4.16
CA PRO A 9 -8.05 16.79 -4.63
C PRO A 9 -8.14 16.60 -6.16
N THR A 10 -7.13 16.99 -6.92
CA THR A 10 -7.22 17.16 -8.38
C THR A 10 -7.05 15.89 -9.20
N SER A 11 -6.17 14.97 -8.80
CA SER A 11 -5.83 13.82 -9.63
C SER A 11 -5.63 12.50 -8.88
N LEU A 12 -5.44 12.54 -7.56
CA LEU A 12 -5.03 11.36 -6.81
C LEU A 12 -6.09 10.24 -6.88
N LYS A 13 -7.34 10.54 -6.55
CA LYS A 13 -8.43 9.56 -6.55
C LYS A 13 -8.62 8.95 -7.94
N GLN A 14 -8.75 9.81 -8.96
CA GLN A 14 -8.95 9.36 -10.34
C GLN A 14 -7.80 8.48 -10.82
N LYS A 15 -6.57 8.83 -10.49
CA LYS A 15 -5.40 8.05 -10.89
C LYS A 15 -5.36 6.69 -10.20
N ILE A 16 -5.67 6.62 -8.90
CA ILE A 16 -5.75 5.35 -8.17
C ILE A 16 -6.83 4.45 -8.76
N LEU A 17 -8.05 4.97 -8.99
CA LEU A 17 -9.14 4.21 -9.60
C LEU A 17 -8.79 3.73 -11.00
N TYR A 18 -8.17 4.60 -11.83
CA TYR A 18 -7.68 4.22 -13.16
C TYR A 18 -6.65 3.06 -13.10
N LEU A 19 -5.70 3.11 -12.15
CA LEU A 19 -4.72 2.03 -11.99
C LEU A 19 -5.37 0.71 -11.55
N MET A 20 -6.44 0.79 -10.76
CA MET A 20 -7.25 -0.38 -10.43
C MET A 20 -7.99 -0.93 -11.65
N ASP A 21 -8.51 -0.06 -12.54
CA ASP A 21 -9.14 -0.48 -13.80
C ASP A 21 -8.14 -1.23 -14.71
N GLU A 22 -6.88 -0.79 -14.74
CA GLU A 22 -5.84 -1.50 -15.50
C GLU A 22 -5.60 -2.93 -14.94
N GLU A 23 -5.68 -3.10 -13.62
CA GLU A 23 -5.57 -4.43 -13.02
C GLU A 23 -6.85 -5.27 -13.23
N ILE A 24 -8.02 -4.65 -13.21
CA ILE A 24 -9.32 -5.31 -13.50
C ILE A 24 -9.31 -5.94 -14.89
N LYS A 25 -8.77 -5.24 -15.89
CA LYS A 25 -8.62 -5.77 -17.26
C LYS A 25 -7.77 -7.04 -17.35
N LYS A 26 -6.88 -7.28 -16.38
CA LYS A 26 -6.02 -8.47 -16.31
C LYS A 26 -6.72 -9.68 -15.68
N GLY A 27 -7.89 -9.49 -15.08
CA GLY A 27 -8.66 -10.54 -14.41
C GLY A 27 -7.84 -11.20 -13.29
N SER A 28 -7.79 -12.53 -13.27
CA SER A 28 -7.05 -13.31 -12.26
C SER A 28 -5.53 -13.09 -12.25
N ASN A 29 -4.97 -12.48 -13.29
CA ASN A 29 -3.56 -12.08 -13.34
C ASN A 29 -3.33 -10.70 -12.72
N GLY A 30 -4.40 -9.95 -12.42
CA GLY A 30 -4.32 -8.66 -11.76
C GLY A 30 -3.89 -8.80 -10.30
N ARG A 31 -3.16 -7.81 -9.81
CA ARG A 31 -2.64 -7.79 -8.44
C ARG A 31 -2.66 -6.39 -7.86
N ILE A 32 -3.29 -6.23 -6.70
CA ILE A 32 -3.31 -4.96 -5.96
C ILE A 32 -2.85 -5.22 -4.53
N ILE A 33 -1.87 -4.44 -4.07
CA ILE A 33 -1.45 -4.42 -2.66
C ILE A 33 -1.45 -2.97 -2.21
N MET A 34 -2.19 -2.67 -1.16
CA MET A 34 -2.20 -1.32 -0.60
C MET A 34 -1.98 -1.34 0.90
N LYS A 35 -1.09 -0.48 1.36
CA LYS A 35 -0.89 -0.21 2.78
C LYS A 35 -1.29 1.22 3.08
N MET A 36 -2.14 1.42 4.07
CA MET A 36 -2.63 2.74 4.49
C MET A 36 -3.16 2.70 5.93
N ASN A 37 -3.53 3.84 6.48
CA ASN A 37 -4.09 3.83 7.83
C ASN A 37 -5.57 3.50 7.83
N SER A 38 -6.36 4.08 6.89
CA SER A 38 -7.81 3.93 6.90
C SER A 38 -8.41 3.87 5.50
N VAL A 39 -9.56 3.20 5.39
CA VAL A 39 -10.35 3.05 4.16
C VAL A 39 -11.81 3.35 4.46
N THR A 40 -12.34 4.46 3.92
CA THR A 40 -13.74 4.87 4.06
C THR A 40 -14.32 5.50 2.79
N ASP A 41 -13.51 5.70 1.74
CA ASP A 41 -13.96 6.27 0.47
C ASP A 41 -14.84 5.28 -0.28
N VAL A 42 -16.07 5.67 -0.59
CA VAL A 42 -17.10 4.79 -1.18
C VAL A 42 -16.71 4.34 -2.58
N ASP A 43 -16.20 5.24 -3.43
CA ASP A 43 -15.82 4.89 -4.81
C ASP A 43 -14.66 3.90 -4.81
N PHE A 44 -13.69 4.08 -3.90
CA PHE A 44 -12.60 3.15 -3.71
C PHE A 44 -13.10 1.77 -3.25
N ILE A 45 -14.02 1.72 -2.28
CA ILE A 45 -14.61 0.47 -1.77
C ILE A 45 -15.35 -0.28 -2.89
N GLN A 46 -16.14 0.43 -3.69
CA GLN A 46 -16.82 -0.14 -4.85
C GLN A 46 -15.83 -0.70 -5.87
N LYS A 47 -14.76 0.04 -6.16
CA LYS A 47 -13.69 -0.39 -7.08
C LYS A 47 -12.94 -1.62 -6.57
N VAL A 48 -12.72 -1.77 -5.26
CA VAL A 48 -12.14 -2.98 -4.66
C VAL A 48 -13.06 -4.19 -4.89
N SER A 49 -14.37 -4.01 -4.72
CA SER A 49 -15.33 -5.09 -4.98
C SER A 49 -15.36 -5.48 -6.46
N GLU A 50 -15.33 -4.50 -7.36
CA GLU A 50 -15.25 -4.73 -8.81
C GLU A 50 -13.99 -5.50 -9.19
N ALA A 51 -12.82 -5.11 -8.66
CA ALA A 51 -11.56 -5.80 -8.86
C ALA A 51 -11.62 -7.26 -8.39
N SER A 52 -12.17 -7.49 -7.20
CA SER A 52 -12.35 -8.84 -6.65
C SER A 52 -13.24 -9.71 -7.55
N ARG A 53 -14.38 -9.17 -7.99
CA ARG A 53 -15.33 -9.89 -8.88
C ARG A 53 -14.70 -10.22 -10.24
N SER A 54 -13.76 -9.42 -10.71
CA SER A 54 -12.99 -9.69 -11.94
C SER A 54 -11.84 -10.67 -11.72
N GLY A 55 -11.65 -11.21 -10.52
CA GLY A 55 -10.61 -12.18 -10.20
C GLY A 55 -9.29 -11.58 -9.72
N VAL A 56 -9.18 -10.26 -9.62
CA VAL A 56 -7.97 -9.57 -9.13
C VAL A 56 -7.74 -9.89 -7.65
N LYS A 57 -6.52 -10.28 -7.30
CA LYS A 57 -6.12 -10.48 -5.90
C LYS A 57 -5.79 -9.16 -5.24
N VAL A 58 -6.54 -8.79 -4.20
CA VAL A 58 -6.40 -7.53 -3.47
C VAL A 58 -5.98 -7.80 -2.03
N ASP A 59 -4.81 -7.30 -1.64
CA ASP A 59 -4.36 -7.29 -0.25
C ASP A 59 -4.34 -5.86 0.30
N LEU A 60 -5.04 -5.65 1.39
CA LEU A 60 -5.09 -4.38 2.10
C LEU A 60 -4.46 -4.54 3.49
N ILE A 61 -3.45 -3.72 3.78
CA ILE A 61 -2.82 -3.62 5.11
C ILE A 61 -3.32 -2.31 5.74
N VAL A 62 -4.29 -2.42 6.64
CA VAL A 62 -5.00 -1.26 7.22
C VAL A 62 -4.96 -1.36 8.74
N ARG A 63 -4.40 -0.35 9.42
CA ARG A 63 -4.24 -0.36 10.87
C ARG A 63 -5.34 0.36 11.65
N GLY A 64 -6.15 1.16 10.96
CA GLY A 64 -7.25 1.95 11.53
C GLY A 64 -8.61 1.54 10.96
N ILE A 65 -9.44 2.51 10.64
CA ILE A 65 -10.81 2.29 10.16
C ILE A 65 -10.77 1.61 8.79
N CYS A 66 -11.50 0.51 8.66
CA CYS A 66 -11.68 -0.20 7.39
C CYS A 66 -13.16 -0.50 7.16
N CYS A 67 -13.75 0.14 6.14
CA CYS A 67 -15.15 -0.05 5.75
C CYS A 67 -15.31 -1.10 4.63
N ILE A 68 -14.35 -2.04 4.50
CA ILE A 68 -14.43 -3.16 3.57
C ILE A 68 -14.53 -4.45 4.38
N LEU A 69 -15.52 -5.29 4.07
CA LEU A 69 -15.59 -6.67 4.54
C LEU A 69 -14.96 -7.59 3.49
N PRO A 70 -13.86 -8.28 3.81
CA PRO A 70 -13.25 -9.24 2.90
C PRO A 70 -13.99 -10.57 2.92
N GLY A 71 -13.86 -11.37 1.85
CA GLY A 71 -14.40 -12.73 1.80
C GLY A 71 -15.93 -12.80 1.76
N VAL A 72 -16.61 -11.75 1.33
CA VAL A 72 -18.06 -11.75 1.09
C VAL A 72 -18.31 -12.36 -0.28
N THR A 73 -19.00 -13.50 -0.32
CA THR A 73 -19.24 -14.28 -1.54
C THR A 73 -19.89 -13.45 -2.64
N GLY A 74 -19.29 -13.50 -3.82
CA GLY A 74 -19.73 -12.75 -5.01
C GLY A 74 -19.34 -11.27 -5.04
N TYR A 75 -18.67 -10.77 -3.99
CA TYR A 75 -18.27 -9.37 -3.91
C TYR A 75 -16.77 -9.19 -3.59
N THR A 76 -16.28 -9.80 -2.54
CA THR A 76 -14.91 -9.59 -2.04
C THR A 76 -14.16 -10.89 -1.77
N ASP A 77 -14.48 -11.95 -2.53
CA ASP A 77 -13.87 -13.28 -2.41
C ASP A 77 -12.33 -13.23 -2.54
N ASN A 78 -11.82 -12.33 -3.36
CA ASN A 78 -10.40 -12.16 -3.64
C ASN A 78 -9.75 -11.02 -2.84
N VAL A 79 -10.46 -10.48 -1.83
CA VAL A 79 -9.95 -9.42 -0.96
C VAL A 79 -9.48 -10.00 0.35
N ARG A 80 -8.29 -9.62 0.77
CA ARG A 80 -7.78 -9.88 2.11
C ARG A 80 -7.48 -8.55 2.79
N VAL A 81 -7.95 -8.40 4.03
CA VAL A 81 -7.63 -7.25 4.87
C VAL A 81 -6.88 -7.73 6.09
N MET A 82 -5.73 -7.11 6.36
CA MET A 82 -4.95 -7.40 7.56
C MET A 82 -4.52 -6.11 8.25
N SER A 83 -4.25 -6.22 9.54
CA SER A 83 -3.77 -5.14 10.38
C SER A 83 -2.54 -5.61 11.15
N VAL A 84 -1.49 -4.80 11.15
CA VAL A 84 -0.32 -4.99 12.00
C VAL A 84 -0.20 -3.78 12.90
N VAL A 85 -0.29 -4.03 14.22
CA VAL A 85 -0.10 -3.04 15.27
C VAL A 85 0.89 -3.61 16.27
N GLY A 86 1.95 -2.89 16.53
CA GLY A 86 3.02 -3.35 17.39
C GLY A 86 3.75 -2.19 18.09
N ARG A 87 5.03 -2.35 18.33
CA ARG A 87 5.90 -1.38 19.04
C ARG A 87 6.03 -0.07 18.27
N TYR A 88 6.10 -0.14 16.94
CA TYR A 88 6.32 1.02 16.07
C TYR A 88 5.04 1.42 15.36
N LEU A 89 4.92 2.72 15.05
CA LEU A 89 3.80 3.25 14.30
C LEU A 89 3.90 2.85 12.82
N GLU A 90 2.91 2.11 12.34
CA GLU A 90 2.81 1.68 10.95
C GLU A 90 2.11 2.75 10.09
N HIS A 91 2.83 3.83 9.77
CA HIS A 91 2.30 5.01 9.11
C HIS A 91 2.53 5.12 7.59
N PRO A 92 3.39 4.33 6.92
CA PRO A 92 3.56 4.42 5.47
C PRO A 92 2.27 4.13 4.70
N ARG A 93 2.07 4.88 3.59
CA ARG A 93 1.04 4.57 2.59
C ARG A 93 1.74 4.18 1.32
N ILE A 94 1.39 3.00 0.83
CA ILE A 94 1.97 2.39 -0.36
C ILE A 94 0.82 1.88 -1.20
N PHE A 95 0.85 2.21 -2.49
CA PHE A 95 -0.11 1.73 -3.48
C PHE A 95 0.65 0.98 -4.55
N SER A 96 0.42 -0.32 -4.68
CA SER A 96 1.10 -1.20 -5.62
C SER A 96 0.08 -1.88 -6.53
N PHE A 97 0.27 -1.75 -7.83
CA PHE A 97 -0.58 -2.30 -8.88
C PHE A 97 0.26 -3.16 -9.81
N GLY A 98 -0.19 -4.37 -10.08
CA GLY A 98 0.52 -5.35 -10.90
C GLY A 98 1.64 -6.07 -10.17
N SER A 99 2.44 -6.79 -10.95
CA SER A 99 3.59 -7.57 -10.49
C SER A 99 4.69 -7.58 -11.57
N GLY A 100 5.91 -7.94 -11.18
CA GLY A 100 7.04 -8.01 -12.11
C GLY A 100 7.41 -6.65 -12.72
N ASN A 101 7.74 -6.65 -14.00
CA ASN A 101 8.23 -5.45 -14.69
C ASN A 101 7.17 -4.37 -14.87
N ASP A 102 5.91 -4.75 -15.04
CA ASP A 102 4.78 -3.82 -15.26
C ASP A 102 4.21 -3.25 -13.96
N GLN A 103 4.75 -3.65 -12.83
CA GLN A 103 4.30 -3.18 -11.53
C GLN A 103 4.47 -1.66 -11.40
N LYS A 104 3.44 -0.98 -10.95
CA LYS A 104 3.44 0.44 -10.62
C LYS A 104 3.30 0.62 -9.12
N ILE A 105 4.28 1.27 -8.50
CA ILE A 105 4.30 1.53 -7.04
C ILE A 105 4.29 3.03 -6.82
N TYR A 106 3.45 3.47 -5.88
CA TYR A 106 3.41 4.83 -5.38
C TYR A 106 3.54 4.83 -3.85
N ILE A 107 4.23 5.83 -3.33
CA ILE A 107 4.23 6.15 -1.91
C ILE A 107 3.58 7.51 -1.72
N GLY A 108 2.84 7.70 -0.63
CA GLY A 108 2.11 8.94 -0.46
C GLY A 108 1.71 9.27 0.97
N SER A 109 1.00 10.37 1.10
CA SER A 109 0.47 10.87 2.38
C SER A 109 -1.02 10.54 2.59
N ALA A 110 -1.75 10.16 1.53
CA ALA A 110 -3.20 9.95 1.55
C ALA A 110 -3.60 8.56 2.08
N ASP A 111 -4.63 8.54 2.89
CA ASP A 111 -5.46 7.35 3.10
C ASP A 111 -6.62 7.34 2.09
N MET A 112 -7.24 6.21 1.81
CA MET A 112 -8.44 6.13 0.97
C MET A 112 -9.68 6.51 1.78
N MET A 113 -9.72 7.79 2.13
CA MET A 113 -10.82 8.45 2.83
C MET A 113 -11.28 9.65 2.01
N THR A 114 -12.58 9.88 1.89
CA THR A 114 -13.14 11.04 1.15
C THR A 114 -12.50 12.36 1.55
N ARG A 115 -12.21 12.55 2.84
CA ARG A 115 -11.51 13.74 3.33
C ARG A 115 -10.11 13.90 2.72
N ASN A 116 -9.35 12.81 2.56
CA ASN A 116 -8.01 12.85 1.97
C ASN A 116 -8.07 12.99 0.46
N THR A 117 -9.03 12.34 -0.18
CA THR A 117 -9.11 12.28 -1.65
C THR A 117 -9.76 13.51 -2.27
N GLU A 118 -10.59 14.27 -1.51
CA GLU A 118 -11.41 15.35 -2.05
C GLU A 118 -11.25 16.72 -1.34
N LYS A 119 -10.75 16.73 -0.10
CA LYS A 119 -10.75 17.96 0.71
C LYS A 119 -9.36 18.39 1.21
N ARG A 120 -8.39 17.49 1.22
CA ARG A 120 -7.02 17.76 1.66
C ARG A 120 -6.07 17.84 0.48
N VAL A 121 -4.98 18.55 0.66
CA VAL A 121 -3.84 18.46 -0.25
C VAL A 121 -2.99 17.26 0.22
N GLU A 122 -3.01 16.21 -0.57
CA GLU A 122 -2.22 14.99 -0.36
C GLU A 122 -1.43 14.70 -1.63
N VAL A 123 -0.31 14.02 -1.49
CA VAL A 123 0.58 13.73 -2.61
C VAL A 123 0.92 12.25 -2.63
N ALA A 124 1.03 11.68 -3.82
CA ALA A 124 1.70 10.40 -4.02
C ALA A 124 2.70 10.50 -5.17
N ALA A 125 3.86 9.89 -4.97
CA ALA A 125 4.98 9.86 -5.90
C ALA A 125 5.20 8.45 -6.43
N PRO A 126 5.43 8.27 -7.75
CA PRO A 126 5.78 6.97 -8.31
C PRO A 126 7.21 6.57 -7.91
N ILE A 127 7.42 5.31 -7.69
CA ILE A 127 8.74 4.73 -7.46
C ILE A 127 9.28 4.22 -8.78
N LEU A 128 10.22 4.94 -9.35
CA LEU A 128 10.82 4.64 -10.65
C LEU A 128 12.11 3.81 -10.51
N ASP A 129 12.87 4.05 -9.45
CA ASP A 129 14.12 3.35 -9.17
C ASP A 129 13.88 1.88 -8.83
N GLN A 130 14.63 0.98 -9.47
CA GLN A 130 14.44 -0.46 -9.33
C GLN A 130 14.92 -1.00 -7.97
N ASP A 131 15.93 -0.38 -7.35
CA ASP A 131 16.42 -0.80 -6.04
C ASP A 131 15.40 -0.42 -4.96
N ILE A 132 14.84 0.78 -5.04
CA ILE A 132 13.76 1.22 -4.14
C ILE A 132 12.52 0.37 -4.36
N ARG A 133 12.16 0.01 -5.59
CA ARG A 133 11.04 -0.91 -5.87
C ARG A 133 11.26 -2.27 -5.20
N ARG A 134 12.48 -2.83 -5.26
CA ARG A 134 12.82 -4.09 -4.60
C ARG A 134 12.68 -3.97 -3.07
N GLN A 135 13.13 -2.88 -2.48
CA GLN A 135 12.99 -2.63 -1.05
C GLN A 135 11.53 -2.53 -0.61
N ILE A 136 10.69 -1.81 -1.37
CA ILE A 136 9.25 -1.69 -1.05
C ILE A 136 8.55 -3.03 -1.24
N ASN A 137 8.86 -3.80 -2.26
CA ASN A 137 8.31 -5.14 -2.45
C ASN A 137 8.73 -6.09 -1.32
N HIS A 138 9.98 -6.03 -0.87
CA HIS A 138 10.44 -6.76 0.30
C HIS A 138 9.65 -6.36 1.55
N TYR A 139 9.51 -5.06 1.79
CA TYR A 139 8.71 -4.53 2.90
C TYR A 139 7.26 -5.06 2.87
N LEU A 140 6.57 -4.95 1.74
CA LEU A 140 5.20 -5.45 1.59
C LEU A 140 5.13 -6.97 1.79
N LYS A 141 6.09 -7.73 1.26
CA LYS A 141 6.17 -9.18 1.43
C LYS A 141 6.31 -9.58 2.89
N VAL A 142 7.22 -8.94 3.63
CA VAL A 142 7.43 -9.20 5.06
C VAL A 142 6.17 -8.87 5.87
N MET A 143 5.55 -7.70 5.60
CA MET A 143 4.30 -7.30 6.25
C MET A 143 3.18 -8.32 6.01
N LEU A 144 2.98 -8.75 4.76
CA LEU A 144 1.95 -9.74 4.40
C LEU A 144 2.24 -11.13 4.99
N SER A 145 3.49 -11.43 5.29
CA SER A 145 3.91 -12.70 5.89
C SER A 145 3.83 -12.71 7.41
N ASP A 146 3.70 -11.53 8.05
CA ASP A 146 3.59 -11.45 9.51
C ASP A 146 2.51 -12.39 10.05
N ASN A 147 2.88 -13.27 10.97
CA ASN A 147 2.00 -14.22 11.64
C ASN A 147 2.12 -14.17 13.17
N VAL A 148 2.87 -13.21 13.70
CA VAL A 148 3.05 -12.99 15.14
C VAL A 148 2.18 -11.84 15.63
N LYS A 149 2.18 -10.71 14.93
CA LYS A 149 1.42 -9.50 15.28
C LYS A 149 0.17 -9.31 14.43
N ALA A 150 0.16 -9.84 13.21
CA ALA A 150 -0.91 -9.62 12.27
C ALA A 150 -2.27 -10.16 12.75
N ARG A 151 -3.28 -9.36 12.47
CA ARG A 151 -4.69 -9.74 12.61
C ARG A 151 -5.35 -9.67 11.24
N VAL A 152 -6.15 -10.65 10.91
CA VAL A 152 -6.89 -10.74 9.65
C VAL A 152 -8.36 -10.44 9.94
N LEU A 153 -8.96 -9.57 9.13
CA LEU A 153 -10.38 -9.28 9.17
C LEU A 153 -11.15 -10.42 8.49
N GLY A 154 -12.16 -10.94 9.16
CA GLY A 154 -13.09 -11.91 8.60
C GLY A 154 -14.29 -11.25 7.94
N SER A 155 -15.06 -12.03 7.16
CA SER A 155 -16.32 -11.60 6.54
C SER A 155 -17.41 -11.24 7.54
N ASP A 156 -17.25 -11.66 8.79
CA ASP A 156 -18.11 -11.29 9.92
C ASP A 156 -17.72 -9.95 10.59
N GLY A 157 -16.76 -9.23 10.05
CA GLY A 157 -16.28 -7.95 10.58
C GLY A 157 -15.37 -8.06 11.80
N LYS A 158 -14.92 -9.27 12.17
CA LYS A 158 -14.07 -9.48 13.35
C LYS A 158 -12.62 -9.70 12.97
N TYR A 159 -11.71 -9.01 13.65
CA TYR A 159 -10.28 -9.23 13.54
C TYR A 159 -9.85 -10.41 14.40
N ARG A 160 -9.18 -11.39 13.79
CA ARG A 160 -8.59 -12.54 14.45
C ARG A 160 -7.08 -12.55 14.27
N ARG A 161 -6.34 -13.09 15.23
CA ARG A 161 -4.91 -13.33 15.03
C ARG A 161 -4.72 -14.26 13.85
N LYS A 162 -3.75 -13.94 13.01
CA LYS A 162 -3.33 -14.85 11.95
C LYS A 162 -2.77 -16.11 12.58
N GLU A 163 -3.03 -17.25 11.97
CA GLU A 163 -2.50 -18.53 12.44
C GLU A 163 -0.97 -18.47 12.55
N GLN A 164 -0.47 -18.80 13.72
CA GLN A 164 0.97 -18.88 13.97
C GLN A 164 1.49 -20.23 13.53
N LYS A 165 2.41 -20.22 12.58
CA LYS A 165 3.13 -21.41 12.10
C LYS A 165 4.53 -21.03 11.67
N GLU A 166 5.44 -21.95 11.74
CA GLU A 166 6.82 -21.72 11.31
C GLU A 166 6.90 -21.43 9.80
N PRO A 167 7.78 -20.50 9.40
CA PRO A 167 8.60 -19.62 10.26
C PRO A 167 7.75 -18.53 10.93
N TYR A 168 8.07 -18.23 12.20
CA TYR A 168 7.44 -17.10 12.93
C TYR A 168 7.99 -15.79 12.43
N ILE A 169 7.13 -14.94 11.88
CA ILE A 169 7.49 -13.65 11.29
C ILE A 169 6.78 -12.54 12.06
N ASP A 170 7.55 -11.77 12.84
CA ASP A 170 7.18 -10.46 13.38
C ASP A 170 7.80 -9.40 12.48
N SER A 171 7.00 -8.78 11.63
CA SER A 171 7.49 -7.86 10.60
C SER A 171 8.28 -6.69 11.18
N GLN A 172 7.86 -6.12 12.32
CA GLN A 172 8.57 -5.01 12.95
C GLN A 172 9.93 -5.44 13.50
N ASN A 173 10.02 -6.66 14.05
CA ASN A 173 11.29 -7.19 14.50
C ASN A 173 12.23 -7.48 13.32
N VAL A 174 11.72 -8.03 12.22
CA VAL A 174 12.51 -8.23 10.99
C VAL A 174 13.11 -6.91 10.52
N PHE A 175 12.30 -5.87 10.37
CA PHE A 175 12.78 -4.56 9.91
C PHE A 175 13.76 -3.90 10.89
N MET A 176 13.55 -4.09 12.19
CA MET A 176 14.48 -3.61 13.20
C MET A 176 15.85 -4.30 13.07
N GLN A 177 15.87 -5.61 12.89
CA GLN A 177 17.12 -6.36 12.71
C GLN A 177 17.83 -5.98 11.41
N GLU A 178 17.09 -5.82 10.32
CA GLU A 178 17.64 -5.35 9.04
C GLU A 178 18.25 -3.95 9.18
N ALA A 179 17.57 -3.04 9.88
CA ALA A 179 18.08 -1.69 10.12
C ALA A 179 19.36 -1.67 10.97
N LEU A 180 19.47 -2.55 11.98
CA LEU A 180 20.67 -2.68 12.81
C LEU A 180 21.86 -3.27 12.03
N GLN A 181 21.59 -4.10 11.02
CA GLN A 181 22.61 -4.72 10.16
C GLN A 181 22.98 -3.85 8.96
N ALA A 182 22.14 -2.86 8.63
CA ALA A 182 22.40 -1.97 7.51
C ALA A 182 23.68 -1.16 7.74
N LYS A 183 24.58 -1.15 6.77
CA LYS A 183 25.72 -0.24 6.78
C LYS A 183 25.20 1.20 6.72
N PRO A 184 25.81 2.14 7.48
CA PRO A 184 25.42 3.55 7.38
C PRO A 184 25.52 3.99 5.90
N PRO A 185 24.61 4.85 5.43
CA PRO A 185 24.67 5.37 4.08
C PRO A 185 26.07 5.96 3.84
N GLN A 186 26.71 5.58 2.72
CA GLN A 186 27.91 6.28 2.32
C GLN A 186 27.57 7.74 2.16
N GLU A 187 28.34 8.63 2.80
CA GLU A 187 28.14 10.07 2.63
C GLU A 187 28.19 10.40 1.15
N VAL A 188 27.04 10.76 0.60
CA VAL A 188 26.97 11.30 -0.76
C VAL A 188 27.75 12.62 -0.70
N PRO A 189 28.83 12.80 -1.47
CA PRO A 189 29.57 14.05 -1.47
C PRO A 189 28.55 15.18 -1.74
N LYS A 190 28.49 16.14 -0.85
CA LYS A 190 27.65 17.33 -1.00
C LYS A 190 28.12 18.14 -2.19
N LYS A 191 27.75 17.76 -3.42
CA LYS A 191 27.70 18.69 -4.54
C LYS A 191 26.46 19.56 -4.34
N ILE A 192 26.55 20.49 -3.42
CA ILE A 192 25.66 21.65 -3.40
C ILE A 192 26.11 22.51 -4.58
N GLY A 193 25.52 22.24 -5.75
CA GLY A 193 25.60 23.19 -6.86
C GLY A 193 24.91 24.47 -6.41
N LEU A 194 25.68 25.54 -6.23
CA LEU A 194 25.16 26.88 -6.05
C LEU A 194 24.10 27.15 -7.13
N LEU A 195 22.85 27.26 -6.72
CA LEU A 195 21.83 27.92 -7.50
C LEU A 195 22.31 29.35 -7.72
N LYS A 196 22.88 29.65 -8.90
CA LYS A 196 23.11 31.03 -9.33
C LYS A 196 21.76 31.72 -9.28
N ARG A 197 21.66 32.75 -8.41
CA ARG A 197 20.57 33.71 -8.45
C ARG A 197 20.58 34.32 -9.85
N ILE A 198 19.53 34.08 -10.59
CA ILE A 198 19.23 34.81 -11.80
C ILE A 198 18.68 36.13 -11.30
N GLY A 199 19.43 37.22 -11.52
CA GLY A 199 19.01 38.61 -11.28
C GLY A 199 17.99 39.06 -12.30
#